data_39994df7db4b63ce42212fd6bf3a59df
#
_entry.id   39994df7db4b63ce42212fd6bf3a59df
#
_cell.length_a   1.000
_cell.length_b   1.000
_cell.length_c   1.000
_cell.angle_alpha   90.00
_cell.angle_beta   90.00
_cell.angle_gamma   90.00
#
_symmetry.space_group_name_H-M   'P 1'
#
loop_
_entity.id
_entity.type
_entity.pdbx_description
1 polymer ?
#
loop_
_entity_poly.entity_id
_entity_poly.type
_entity_poly.pdbx_seq_one_letter_code
_entity_poly.pdbx_strand_id
1 'polypeptide(L)'
;MNALIKFVMFLIAAGVLPVLSGLLPVSLLPADKRRFPLIVLGGYLSVFALFEWIGLPVLIWTASGDFSLLVRLFICADLIWIAAGILRCRKTGGIRLPEILRKRKIQDADAAFCWLIFAALLGFELVMSYTHASFDGDDAYYVAQTLQTWQTGTMYYYVPYTGFTTVLDGRHAMAMMPMWIACVAKLCGTHSTIVTHSMMPLVLIPLTDIAFYQAAVELTRGQKPERRSYQLPAMMVIITVLQIFGNTSIYTPETFLLMRTWQGKSLFANFILPLVFLLLFRMVRDAEDEKAWCFSMLVLLNLAAGFSTSLAPVLVTGVLLLASVMIAIIRKRRRLPLAVLLTCIPCMLYLVLLLRMM
;
A
#
# COMPACT_ATOMS: atom_id res chain seq x y z
N MET A 1 -6.24 -21.92 18.97
CA MET A 1 -6.01 -22.10 17.52
C MET A 1 -4.54 -22.40 17.28
N ASN A 2 -4.21 -23.44 16.48
CA ASN A 2 -2.83 -23.85 16.20
C ASN A 2 -2.06 -22.72 15.45
N ALA A 3 -0.74 -22.62 15.66
CA ALA A 3 0.12 -21.61 15.03
C ALA A 3 0.02 -21.64 13.48
N LEU A 4 -0.04 -22.83 12.90
CA LEU A 4 -0.21 -23.00 11.46
C LEU A 4 -1.53 -22.39 10.95
N ILE A 5 -2.64 -22.62 11.66
CA ILE A 5 -3.95 -22.05 11.28
C ILE A 5 -3.90 -20.53 11.37
N LYS A 6 -3.30 -19.96 12.41
CA LYS A 6 -3.13 -18.51 12.56
C LYS A 6 -2.33 -17.91 11.40
N PHE A 7 -1.25 -18.58 11.00
CA PHE A 7 -0.43 -18.13 9.87
C PHE A 7 -1.19 -18.21 8.54
N VAL A 8 -1.95 -19.30 8.31
CA VAL A 8 -2.82 -19.41 7.12
C VAL A 8 -3.88 -18.32 7.09
N MET A 9 -4.53 -18.03 8.24
CA MET A 9 -5.49 -16.94 8.34
C MET A 9 -4.86 -15.57 8.09
N PHE A 10 -3.61 -15.37 8.53
CA PHE A 10 -2.86 -14.16 8.19
C PHE A 10 -2.61 -14.06 6.68
N LEU A 11 -2.16 -15.13 6.03
CA LEU A 11 -1.97 -15.13 4.57
C LEU A 11 -3.26 -14.85 3.82
N ILE A 12 -4.41 -15.30 4.33
CA ILE A 12 -5.71 -14.97 3.75
C ILE A 12 -6.03 -13.50 3.97
N ALA A 13 -5.98 -13.01 5.22
CA ALA A 13 -6.41 -11.66 5.58
C ALA A 13 -5.49 -10.56 5.01
N ALA A 14 -4.18 -10.75 5.05
CA ALA A 14 -3.18 -9.77 4.64
C ALA A 14 -2.57 -10.05 3.25
N GLY A 15 -2.85 -11.20 2.63
CA GLY A 15 -2.32 -11.57 1.31
C GLY A 15 -3.43 -11.78 0.28
N VAL A 16 -4.24 -12.84 0.45
CA VAL A 16 -5.22 -13.26 -0.57
C VAL A 16 -6.33 -12.21 -0.75
N LEU A 17 -6.94 -11.73 0.33
CA LEU A 17 -8.01 -10.74 0.26
C LEU A 17 -7.55 -9.45 -0.43
N PRO A 18 -6.42 -8.82 -0.04
CA PRO A 18 -5.92 -7.65 -0.75
C PRO A 18 -5.67 -7.92 -2.25
N VAL A 19 -5.11 -9.07 -2.61
CA VAL A 19 -4.91 -9.40 -4.03
C VAL A 19 -6.24 -9.50 -4.77
N LEU A 20 -7.27 -10.14 -4.18
CA LEU A 20 -8.59 -10.22 -4.79
C LEU A 20 -9.27 -8.86 -4.92
N SER A 21 -9.07 -7.95 -3.96
CA SER A 21 -9.59 -6.57 -4.02
C SER A 21 -9.01 -5.79 -5.20
N GLY A 22 -7.84 -6.19 -5.72
CA GLY A 22 -7.23 -5.61 -6.93
C GLY A 22 -7.95 -5.94 -8.24
N LEU A 23 -8.88 -6.89 -8.22
CA LEU A 23 -9.64 -7.26 -9.41
C LEU A 23 -10.52 -6.11 -9.94
N LEU A 24 -11.08 -5.30 -9.04
CA LEU A 24 -11.94 -4.19 -9.47
C LEU A 24 -11.14 -3.09 -10.18
N PRO A 25 -10.10 -2.48 -9.59
CA PRO A 25 -9.32 -1.47 -10.32
C PRO A 25 -8.66 -2.03 -11.58
N VAL A 26 -8.10 -3.25 -11.55
CA VAL A 26 -7.45 -3.80 -12.74
C VAL A 26 -8.44 -4.13 -13.86
N SER A 27 -9.72 -4.34 -13.56
CA SER A 27 -10.78 -4.56 -14.57
C SER A 27 -10.99 -3.35 -15.49
N LEU A 28 -10.50 -2.18 -15.11
CA LEU A 28 -10.51 -0.96 -15.94
C LEU A 28 -9.40 -0.96 -17.02
N LEU A 29 -8.43 -1.86 -16.91
CA LEU A 29 -7.43 -2.08 -17.96
C LEU A 29 -7.97 -3.05 -19.03
N PRO A 30 -7.49 -2.91 -20.28
CA PRO A 30 -7.67 -3.95 -21.30
C PRO A 30 -7.15 -5.30 -20.80
N ALA A 31 -7.81 -6.41 -21.22
CA ALA A 31 -7.52 -7.74 -20.67
C ALA A 31 -6.06 -8.18 -20.87
N ASP A 32 -5.43 -7.77 -21.98
CA ASP A 32 -4.02 -8.05 -22.32
C ASP A 32 -3.01 -7.26 -21.44
N LYS A 33 -3.46 -6.20 -20.76
CA LYS A 33 -2.64 -5.35 -19.88
C LYS A 33 -2.78 -5.68 -18.39
N ARG A 34 -3.69 -6.59 -18.02
CA ARG A 34 -3.91 -7.04 -16.65
C ARG A 34 -2.77 -7.93 -16.19
N ARG A 35 -1.82 -7.37 -15.45
CA ARG A 35 -0.63 -8.07 -14.93
C ARG A 35 -0.77 -8.29 -13.43
N PHE A 36 -0.25 -9.43 -12.95
CA PHE A 36 -0.30 -9.78 -11.52
C PHE A 36 0.21 -8.67 -10.60
N PRO A 37 1.36 -8.02 -10.84
CA PRO A 37 1.82 -6.92 -9.99
C PRO A 37 0.84 -5.75 -9.91
N LEU A 38 0.12 -5.41 -11.00
CA LEU A 38 -0.88 -4.35 -10.99
C LEU A 38 -2.13 -4.75 -10.21
N ILE A 39 -2.48 -6.04 -10.19
CA ILE A 39 -3.57 -6.58 -9.35
C ILE A 39 -3.17 -6.41 -7.87
N VAL A 40 -1.95 -6.81 -7.49
CA VAL A 40 -1.44 -6.66 -6.12
C VAL A 40 -1.46 -5.20 -5.68
N LEU A 41 -0.85 -4.30 -6.47
CA LEU A 41 -0.77 -2.87 -6.13
C LEU A 41 -2.16 -2.23 -6.02
N GLY A 42 -3.05 -2.50 -6.98
CA GLY A 42 -4.42 -2.01 -6.95
C GLY A 42 -5.22 -2.58 -5.78
N GLY A 43 -4.93 -3.80 -5.38
CA GLY A 43 -5.58 -4.46 -4.27
C GLY A 43 -5.24 -3.85 -2.92
N TYR A 44 -3.96 -3.69 -2.62
CA TYR A 44 -3.57 -3.04 -1.38
C TYR A 44 -4.01 -1.58 -1.31
N LEU A 45 -3.95 -0.83 -2.42
CA LEU A 45 -4.55 0.51 -2.45
C LEU A 45 -6.05 0.48 -2.18
N SER A 46 -6.80 -0.49 -2.73
CA SER A 46 -8.23 -0.64 -2.48
C SER A 46 -8.52 -0.93 -1.01
N VAL A 47 -7.79 -1.88 -0.41
CA VAL A 47 -7.93 -2.24 1.01
C VAL A 47 -7.65 -1.05 1.92
N PHE A 48 -6.54 -0.33 1.71
CA PHE A 48 -6.18 0.83 2.52
C PHE A 48 -7.17 1.98 2.34
N ALA A 49 -7.61 2.22 1.10
CA ALA A 49 -8.61 3.24 0.78
C ALA A 49 -9.98 2.93 1.42
N LEU A 50 -10.44 1.68 1.33
CA LEU A 50 -11.71 1.26 1.93
C LEU A 50 -11.64 1.32 3.46
N PHE A 51 -10.52 0.87 4.05
CA PHE A 51 -10.34 0.90 5.49
C PHE A 51 -10.34 2.32 6.03
N GLU A 52 -9.67 3.25 5.36
CA GLU A 52 -9.67 4.67 5.70
C GLU A 52 -11.07 5.28 5.56
N TRP A 53 -11.72 5.05 4.41
CA TRP A 53 -13.05 5.60 4.10
C TRP A 53 -14.13 5.16 5.09
N ILE A 54 -14.05 3.95 5.61
CA ILE A 54 -14.97 3.41 6.62
C ILE A 54 -14.51 3.78 8.03
N GLY A 55 -13.20 3.73 8.27
CA GLY A 55 -12.62 3.90 9.60
C GLY A 55 -12.80 5.29 10.17
N LEU A 56 -12.57 6.34 9.37
CA LEU A 56 -12.74 7.72 9.81
C LEU A 56 -14.17 8.03 10.27
N PRO A 57 -15.24 7.72 9.50
CA PRO A 57 -16.62 7.89 9.98
C PRO A 57 -16.90 7.11 11.27
N VAL A 58 -16.50 5.84 11.37
CA VAL A 58 -16.70 5.05 12.58
C VAL A 58 -15.97 5.68 13.77
N LEU A 59 -14.74 6.12 13.58
CA LEU A 59 -13.96 6.78 14.63
C LEU A 59 -14.62 8.06 15.15
N ILE A 60 -15.12 8.90 14.22
CA ILE A 60 -15.65 10.23 14.56
C ILE A 60 -17.08 10.16 15.11
N TRP A 61 -17.92 9.26 14.59
CA TRP A 61 -19.36 9.25 14.88
C TRP A 61 -19.77 8.24 15.95
N THR A 62 -18.88 7.33 16.37
CA THR A 62 -19.15 6.44 17.50
C THR A 62 -18.50 6.97 18.78
N ALA A 63 -19.18 6.83 19.91
CA ALA A 63 -18.78 7.44 21.20
C ALA A 63 -17.39 7.00 21.71
N SER A 64 -16.90 5.83 21.25
CA SER A 64 -15.61 5.25 21.69
C SER A 64 -14.79 4.69 20.52
N GLY A 65 -15.06 5.08 19.28
CA GLY A 65 -14.41 4.50 18.12
C GLY A 65 -14.61 2.97 18.08
N ASP A 66 -15.85 2.48 17.83
CA ASP A 66 -16.17 1.04 17.86
C ASP A 66 -15.37 0.25 16.80
N PHE A 67 -14.30 -0.36 17.26
CA PHE A 67 -13.43 -1.17 16.42
C PHE A 67 -14.11 -2.43 15.86
N SER A 68 -15.04 -3.02 16.62
CA SER A 68 -15.75 -4.21 16.16
C SER A 68 -16.74 -3.88 15.04
N LEU A 69 -17.34 -2.69 15.08
CA LEU A 69 -18.15 -2.17 14.00
C LEU A 69 -17.31 -1.90 12.75
N LEU A 70 -16.14 -1.24 12.91
CA LEU A 70 -15.20 -1.01 11.81
C LEU A 70 -14.83 -2.32 11.11
N VAL A 71 -14.40 -3.34 11.85
CA VAL A 71 -14.00 -4.63 11.29
C VAL A 71 -15.14 -5.27 10.48
N ARG A 72 -16.37 -5.27 11.02
CA ARG A 72 -17.54 -5.83 10.32
C ARG A 72 -17.85 -5.08 9.03
N LEU A 73 -17.93 -3.74 9.10
CA LEU A 73 -18.23 -2.91 7.93
C LEU A 73 -17.12 -3.04 6.85
N PHE A 74 -15.87 -3.05 7.27
CA PHE A 74 -14.74 -3.21 6.36
C PHE A 74 -14.79 -4.56 5.63
N ILE A 75 -14.99 -5.68 6.35
CA ILE A 75 -15.07 -7.00 5.71
C ILE A 75 -16.24 -7.05 4.73
N CYS A 76 -17.43 -6.57 5.11
CA CYS A 76 -18.58 -6.52 4.22
C CYS A 76 -18.29 -5.70 2.96
N ALA A 77 -17.70 -4.52 3.11
CA ALA A 77 -17.37 -3.64 2.00
C ALA A 77 -16.31 -4.25 1.08
N ASP A 78 -15.26 -4.86 1.64
CA ASP A 78 -14.19 -5.51 0.86
C ASP A 78 -14.73 -6.73 0.08
N LEU A 79 -15.58 -7.54 0.68
CA LEU A 79 -16.24 -8.66 -0.01
C LEU A 79 -17.14 -8.18 -1.16
N ILE A 80 -17.89 -7.08 -0.97
CA ILE A 80 -18.69 -6.46 -2.04
C ILE A 80 -17.76 -5.94 -3.15
N TRP A 81 -16.66 -5.30 -2.77
CA TRP A 81 -15.65 -4.79 -3.71
C TRP A 81 -15.03 -5.91 -4.55
N ILE A 82 -14.64 -7.01 -3.91
CA ILE A 82 -14.13 -8.23 -4.57
C ILE A 82 -15.18 -8.80 -5.53
N ALA A 83 -16.42 -8.97 -5.07
CA ALA A 83 -17.51 -9.49 -5.91
C ALA A 83 -17.74 -8.62 -7.14
N ALA A 84 -17.77 -7.30 -6.98
CA ALA A 84 -17.85 -6.34 -8.08
C ALA A 84 -16.66 -6.48 -9.06
N GLY A 85 -15.46 -6.67 -8.53
CA GLY A 85 -14.23 -6.92 -9.30
C GLY A 85 -14.32 -8.20 -10.14
N ILE A 86 -14.75 -9.30 -9.53
CA ILE A 86 -14.94 -10.59 -10.22
C ILE A 86 -15.96 -10.45 -11.34
N LEU A 87 -17.14 -9.87 -11.04
CA LEU A 87 -18.22 -9.70 -12.02
C LEU A 87 -17.77 -8.82 -13.20
N ARG A 88 -17.08 -7.71 -12.90
CA ARG A 88 -16.58 -6.81 -13.94
C ARG A 88 -15.47 -7.47 -14.78
N CYS A 89 -14.53 -8.16 -14.15
CA CYS A 89 -13.48 -8.90 -14.86
C CYS A 89 -14.09 -9.93 -15.81
N ARG A 90 -15.10 -10.70 -15.36
CA ARG A 90 -15.81 -11.68 -16.24
C ARG A 90 -16.43 -11.00 -17.46
N LYS A 91 -17.07 -9.84 -17.28
CA LYS A 91 -17.72 -9.10 -18.38
C LYS A 91 -16.72 -8.48 -19.35
N THR A 92 -15.52 -8.13 -18.90
CA THR A 92 -14.51 -7.39 -19.69
C THR A 92 -13.36 -8.28 -20.19
N GLY A 93 -13.62 -9.55 -20.48
CA GLY A 93 -12.65 -10.47 -21.10
C GLY A 93 -11.87 -11.35 -20.12
N GLY A 94 -12.26 -11.35 -18.84
CA GLY A 94 -11.68 -12.21 -17.81
C GLY A 94 -10.24 -11.84 -17.44
N ILE A 95 -9.65 -12.67 -16.59
CA ILE A 95 -8.23 -12.66 -16.26
C ILE A 95 -7.61 -13.83 -17.05
N ARG A 96 -6.74 -13.52 -17.98
CA ARG A 96 -6.04 -14.55 -18.75
C ARG A 96 -4.86 -15.06 -17.92
N LEU A 97 -5.09 -16.08 -17.11
CA LEU A 97 -4.07 -16.75 -16.28
C LEU A 97 -2.75 -17.04 -17.03
N PRO A 98 -2.76 -17.52 -18.29
CA PRO A 98 -1.52 -17.73 -19.03
C PRO A 98 -0.73 -16.45 -19.28
N GLU A 99 -1.39 -15.30 -19.41
CA GLU A 99 -0.72 -14.00 -19.60
C GLU A 99 -0.21 -13.42 -18.29
N ILE A 100 -0.91 -13.66 -17.17
CA ILE A 100 -0.47 -13.27 -15.82
C ILE A 100 0.75 -14.10 -15.43
N LEU A 101 0.69 -15.42 -15.66
CA LEU A 101 1.73 -16.38 -15.31
C LEU A 101 2.74 -16.61 -16.44
N ARG A 102 2.63 -15.89 -17.57
CA ARG A 102 3.52 -16.07 -18.70
C ARG A 102 4.97 -15.87 -18.24
N LYS A 103 5.65 -17.01 -18.06
CA LYS A 103 7.07 -17.04 -17.77
C LYS A 103 7.78 -16.26 -18.89
N ARG A 104 8.29 -15.08 -18.59
CA ARG A 104 9.23 -14.44 -19.48
C ARG A 104 10.38 -15.42 -19.62
N LYS A 105 10.63 -15.93 -20.83
CA LYS A 105 11.82 -16.73 -21.09
C LYS A 105 13.01 -15.82 -20.73
N ILE A 106 13.70 -16.17 -19.68
CA ILE A 106 14.99 -15.55 -19.34
C ILE A 106 15.94 -16.10 -20.40
N GLN A 107 16.20 -15.28 -21.41
CA GLN A 107 17.03 -15.69 -22.56
C GLN A 107 18.50 -15.40 -22.32
N ASP A 108 18.81 -14.67 -21.25
CA ASP A 108 20.14 -14.17 -20.93
C ASP A 108 20.56 -14.71 -19.56
N ALA A 109 21.73 -15.35 -19.50
CA ALA A 109 22.29 -15.91 -18.26
C ALA A 109 22.55 -14.81 -17.22
N ASP A 110 23.00 -13.62 -17.64
CA ASP A 110 23.27 -12.49 -16.76
C ASP A 110 21.99 -11.96 -16.12
N ALA A 111 20.89 -11.91 -16.89
CA ALA A 111 19.58 -11.56 -16.36
C ALA A 111 19.07 -12.58 -15.35
N ALA A 112 19.28 -13.89 -15.61
CA ALA A 112 18.95 -14.95 -14.69
C ALA A 112 19.74 -14.83 -13.38
N PHE A 113 21.02 -14.55 -13.48
CA PHE A 113 21.91 -14.37 -12.34
C PHE A 113 21.47 -13.16 -11.48
N CYS A 114 21.17 -12.01 -12.10
CA CYS A 114 20.64 -10.86 -11.37
C CYS A 114 19.31 -11.17 -10.66
N TRP A 115 18.39 -11.93 -11.28
CA TRP A 115 17.15 -12.36 -10.61
C TRP A 115 17.41 -13.29 -9.42
N LEU A 116 18.42 -14.17 -9.52
CA LEU A 116 18.82 -15.04 -8.41
C LEU A 116 19.38 -14.23 -7.25
N ILE A 117 20.26 -13.25 -7.54
CA ILE A 117 20.79 -12.32 -6.52
C ILE A 117 19.64 -11.57 -5.84
N PHE A 118 18.72 -10.98 -6.62
CA PHE A 118 17.55 -10.28 -6.07
C PHE A 118 16.74 -11.18 -5.15
N ALA A 119 16.45 -12.42 -5.59
CA ALA A 119 15.67 -13.36 -4.78
C ALA A 119 16.40 -13.75 -3.47
N ALA A 120 17.73 -13.88 -3.52
CA ALA A 120 18.55 -14.16 -2.34
C ALA A 120 18.55 -12.98 -1.35
N LEU A 121 18.70 -11.75 -1.85
CA LEU A 121 18.66 -10.53 -1.04
C LEU A 121 17.28 -10.31 -0.42
N LEU A 122 16.20 -10.45 -1.19
CA LEU A 122 14.83 -10.38 -0.67
C LEU A 122 14.58 -11.46 0.39
N GLY A 123 15.04 -12.69 0.14
CA GLY A 123 14.96 -13.77 1.14
C GLY A 123 15.70 -13.41 2.42
N PHE A 124 16.88 -12.80 2.31
CA PHE A 124 17.66 -12.31 3.46
C PHE A 124 16.88 -11.23 4.23
N GLU A 125 16.32 -10.22 3.55
CA GLU A 125 15.52 -9.16 4.19
C GLU A 125 14.32 -9.73 4.96
N LEU A 126 13.58 -10.66 4.33
CA LEU A 126 12.41 -11.28 4.95
C LEU A 126 12.77 -12.10 6.18
N VAL A 127 13.84 -12.89 6.10
CA VAL A 127 14.32 -13.69 7.23
C VAL A 127 14.80 -12.79 8.37
N MET A 128 15.60 -11.78 8.06
CA MET A 128 16.13 -10.84 9.06
C MET A 128 15.00 -10.06 9.73
N SER A 129 14.08 -9.48 8.96
CA SER A 129 12.96 -8.72 9.50
C SER A 129 11.97 -9.56 10.31
N TYR A 130 11.81 -10.84 9.98
CA TYR A 130 10.96 -11.76 10.73
C TYR A 130 11.59 -12.21 12.04
N THR A 131 12.91 -12.53 12.03
CA THR A 131 13.62 -13.14 13.16
C THR A 131 14.24 -12.11 14.10
N HIS A 132 14.55 -10.92 13.61
CA HIS A 132 15.22 -9.83 14.35
C HIS A 132 14.29 -8.60 14.40
N ALA A 133 13.16 -8.75 15.11
CA ALA A 133 12.24 -7.64 15.33
C ALA A 133 12.97 -6.46 15.98
N SER A 134 12.84 -5.29 15.37
CA SER A 134 13.38 -4.06 15.93
C SER A 134 12.37 -3.43 16.87
N PHE A 135 12.86 -2.95 18.01
CA PHE A 135 12.08 -2.21 19.00
C PHE A 135 12.69 -0.81 19.14
N ASP A 136 11.85 0.22 19.16
CA ASP A 136 12.29 1.58 19.38
C ASP A 136 11.26 2.42 20.16
N GLY A 137 11.58 3.71 20.44
CA GLY A 137 10.73 4.58 21.24
C GLY A 137 9.31 4.81 20.64
N ASP A 138 9.15 4.69 19.31
CA ASP A 138 7.85 4.82 18.65
C ASP A 138 6.92 3.63 18.90
N ASP A 139 7.45 2.47 19.33
CA ASP A 139 6.65 1.31 19.73
C ASP A 139 5.72 1.63 20.90
N ALA A 140 6.19 2.45 21.84
CA ALA A 140 5.41 2.89 22.99
C ALA A 140 4.10 3.57 22.59
N TYR A 141 4.01 4.11 21.35
CA TYR A 141 2.78 4.68 20.83
C TYR A 141 2.10 3.72 19.86
N TYR A 142 2.70 3.45 18.69
CA TYR A 142 2.00 2.77 17.59
C TYR A 142 1.68 1.32 17.88
N VAL A 143 2.62 0.57 18.47
CA VAL A 143 2.42 -0.84 18.81
C VAL A 143 1.48 -0.97 20.01
N ALA A 144 1.65 -0.12 21.02
CA ALA A 144 0.76 -0.10 22.18
C ALA A 144 -0.66 0.32 21.81
N GLN A 145 -0.85 1.30 20.90
CA GLN A 145 -2.16 1.69 20.38
C GLN A 145 -2.84 0.54 19.62
N THR A 146 -2.08 -0.19 18.79
CA THR A 146 -2.57 -1.39 18.10
C THR A 146 -3.00 -2.47 19.09
N LEU A 147 -2.20 -2.70 20.15
CA LEU A 147 -2.49 -3.67 21.19
C LEU A 147 -3.74 -3.30 22.01
N GLN A 148 -3.82 -2.04 22.45
CA GLN A 148 -5.00 -1.54 23.17
C GLN A 148 -6.27 -1.72 22.36
N THR A 149 -6.27 -1.32 21.10
CA THR A 149 -7.43 -1.47 20.22
C THR A 149 -7.81 -2.94 20.03
N TRP A 150 -6.83 -3.82 19.86
CA TRP A 150 -7.06 -5.26 19.74
C TRP A 150 -7.67 -5.86 21.02
N GLN A 151 -7.25 -5.40 22.21
CA GLN A 151 -7.72 -5.87 23.51
C GLN A 151 -9.08 -5.29 23.90
N THR A 152 -9.26 -3.97 23.74
CA THR A 152 -10.41 -3.24 24.30
C THR A 152 -11.58 -3.13 23.30
N GLY A 153 -11.30 -3.28 22.00
CA GLY A 153 -12.30 -3.06 20.95
C GLY A 153 -12.66 -1.60 20.70
N THR A 154 -11.84 -0.66 21.22
CA THR A 154 -12.01 0.80 21.04
C THR A 154 -10.80 1.39 20.30
N MET A 155 -11.03 2.42 19.48
CA MET A 155 -9.98 3.07 18.71
C MET A 155 -9.60 4.41 19.32
N TYR A 156 -8.29 4.60 19.63
CA TYR A 156 -7.74 5.88 20.11
C TYR A 156 -8.43 6.49 21.34
N TYR A 157 -9.12 5.67 22.11
CA TYR A 157 -9.86 6.10 23.29
C TYR A 157 -8.97 6.19 24.55
N TYR A 158 -7.88 5.44 24.55
CA TYR A 158 -6.94 5.40 25.66
C TYR A 158 -5.58 5.94 25.25
N VAL A 159 -4.92 6.63 26.17
CA VAL A 159 -3.50 7.02 26.02
C VAL A 159 -2.63 5.76 26.15
N PRO A 160 -1.81 5.42 25.13
CA PRO A 160 -1.01 4.19 25.16
C PRO A 160 -0.06 4.07 26.35
N TYR A 161 0.44 5.19 26.85
CA TYR A 161 1.43 5.23 27.93
C TYR A 161 0.82 5.06 29.33
N THR A 162 -0.40 5.52 29.53
CA THR A 162 -1.02 5.60 30.86
C THR A 162 -2.27 4.74 31.00
N GLY A 163 -2.90 4.35 29.89
CA GLY A 163 -4.18 3.63 29.88
C GLY A 163 -5.38 4.47 30.29
N PHE A 164 -5.21 5.75 30.56
CA PHE A 164 -6.33 6.67 30.85
C PHE A 164 -7.09 7.05 29.59
N THR A 165 -8.36 7.34 29.71
CA THR A 165 -9.18 7.89 28.63
C THR A 165 -8.69 9.26 28.20
N THR A 166 -8.74 9.55 26.91
CA THR A 166 -8.29 10.81 26.32
C THR A 166 -9.28 11.32 25.30
N VAL A 167 -9.18 12.61 24.98
CA VAL A 167 -9.82 13.15 23.77
C VAL A 167 -9.04 12.72 22.54
N LEU A 168 -9.74 12.62 21.42
CA LEU A 168 -9.19 12.16 20.16
C LEU A 168 -8.09 13.12 19.66
N ASP A 169 -6.86 12.64 19.55
CA ASP A 169 -5.78 13.38 18.90
C ASP A 169 -5.88 13.17 17.38
N GLY A 170 -6.44 14.15 16.69
CA GLY A 170 -6.67 14.10 15.24
C GLY A 170 -5.42 13.75 14.43
N ARG A 171 -4.24 14.23 14.85
CA ARG A 171 -2.98 13.98 14.15
C ARG A 171 -2.63 12.48 14.04
N HIS A 172 -2.82 11.73 15.12
CA HIS A 172 -2.50 10.30 15.16
C HIS A 172 -3.71 9.44 14.81
N ALA A 173 -4.89 9.83 15.28
CA ALA A 173 -6.11 9.04 15.16
C ALA A 173 -6.61 8.93 13.72
N MET A 174 -6.31 9.93 12.87
CA MET A 174 -6.71 9.88 11.46
C MET A 174 -5.79 9.02 10.58
N ALA A 175 -4.66 8.52 11.07
CA ALA A 175 -3.79 7.58 10.35
C ALA A 175 -4.17 6.13 10.76
N MET A 176 -5.01 5.47 9.97
CA MET A 176 -5.66 4.21 10.33
C MET A 176 -4.77 2.95 10.23
N MET A 177 -3.49 3.06 9.86
CA MET A 177 -2.61 1.89 9.72
C MET A 177 -2.51 1.03 10.98
N PRO A 178 -2.36 1.57 12.22
CA PRO A 178 -2.37 0.75 13.44
C PRO A 178 -3.68 -0.01 13.64
N MET A 179 -4.82 0.61 13.27
CA MET A 179 -6.14 -0.01 13.34
C MET A 179 -6.29 -1.16 12.34
N TRP A 180 -5.73 -1.02 11.14
CA TRP A 180 -5.71 -2.10 10.16
C TRP A 180 -4.86 -3.29 10.63
N ILE A 181 -3.69 -3.04 11.24
CA ILE A 181 -2.87 -4.10 11.84
C ILE A 181 -3.64 -4.81 12.97
N ALA A 182 -4.36 -4.07 13.82
CA ALA A 182 -5.23 -4.66 14.84
C ALA A 182 -6.37 -5.49 14.21
N CYS A 183 -6.93 -5.04 13.08
CA CYS A 183 -7.94 -5.78 12.33
C CYS A 183 -7.39 -7.11 11.80
N VAL A 184 -6.22 -7.11 11.14
CA VAL A 184 -5.54 -8.32 10.68
C VAL A 184 -5.25 -9.26 11.85
N ALA A 185 -4.75 -8.74 12.97
CA ALA A 185 -4.49 -9.52 14.18
C ALA A 185 -5.76 -10.19 14.73
N LYS A 186 -6.90 -9.48 14.73
CA LYS A 186 -8.19 -10.00 15.14
C LYS A 186 -8.69 -11.11 14.21
N LEU A 187 -8.55 -10.91 12.89
CA LEU A 187 -8.98 -11.88 11.87
C LEU A 187 -8.16 -13.17 11.91
N CYS A 188 -6.85 -13.09 12.12
CA CYS A 188 -6.00 -14.28 12.19
C CYS A 188 -5.90 -14.90 13.60
N GLY A 189 -6.51 -14.27 14.62
CA GLY A 189 -6.47 -14.73 16.02
C GLY A 189 -5.06 -14.75 16.60
N THR A 190 -4.18 -13.86 16.13
CA THR A 190 -2.78 -13.73 16.56
C THR A 190 -2.64 -12.46 17.41
N HIS A 191 -1.73 -12.51 18.38
CA HIS A 191 -1.44 -11.34 19.21
C HIS A 191 -0.94 -10.17 18.33
N SER A 192 -1.46 -8.97 18.56
CA SER A 192 -1.21 -7.82 17.68
C SER A 192 0.27 -7.47 17.55
N THR A 193 1.07 -7.61 18.61
CA THR A 193 2.51 -7.34 18.57
C THR A 193 3.27 -8.31 17.64
N ILE A 194 2.86 -9.59 17.56
CA ILE A 194 3.44 -10.57 16.62
C ILE A 194 3.10 -10.15 15.18
N VAL A 195 1.85 -9.76 14.94
CA VAL A 195 1.46 -9.26 13.61
C VAL A 195 2.27 -8.02 13.26
N THR A 196 2.38 -7.08 14.19
CA THR A 196 3.10 -5.82 14.00
C THR A 196 4.57 -6.06 13.65
N HIS A 197 5.32 -6.72 14.54
CA HIS A 197 6.78 -6.82 14.41
C HIS A 197 7.27 -7.91 13.47
N SER A 198 6.59 -9.07 13.43
CA SER A 198 7.10 -10.22 12.67
C SER A 198 6.35 -10.46 11.37
N MET A 199 5.04 -10.23 11.33
CA MET A 199 4.24 -10.58 10.15
C MET A 199 4.11 -9.44 9.13
N MET A 200 4.05 -8.18 9.57
CA MET A 200 3.93 -7.03 8.66
C MET A 200 5.10 -6.88 7.69
N PRO A 201 6.37 -7.11 8.08
CA PRO A 201 7.47 -7.10 7.14
C PRO A 201 7.29 -8.07 5.96
N LEU A 202 6.70 -9.26 6.20
CA LEU A 202 6.44 -10.26 5.16
C LEU A 202 5.45 -9.78 4.10
N VAL A 203 4.68 -8.73 4.40
CA VAL A 203 3.72 -8.10 3.47
C VAL A 203 4.32 -6.85 2.84
N LEU A 204 4.86 -5.93 3.65
CA LEU A 204 5.24 -4.59 3.16
C LEU A 204 6.55 -4.60 2.38
N ILE A 205 7.52 -5.46 2.72
CA ILE A 205 8.78 -5.55 1.95
C ILE A 205 8.50 -6.04 0.51
N PRO A 206 7.83 -7.19 0.27
CA PRO A 206 7.50 -7.61 -1.09
C PRO A 206 6.58 -6.61 -1.83
N LEU A 207 5.67 -5.95 -1.12
CA LEU A 207 4.80 -4.94 -1.70
C LEU A 207 5.58 -3.72 -2.20
N THR A 208 6.59 -3.29 -1.44
CA THR A 208 7.55 -2.24 -1.82
C THR A 208 8.31 -2.64 -3.09
N ASP A 209 8.84 -3.85 -3.13
CA ASP A 209 9.57 -4.34 -4.32
C ASP A 209 8.68 -4.43 -5.56
N ILE A 210 7.42 -4.84 -5.40
CA ILE A 210 6.46 -4.85 -6.51
C ILE A 210 6.20 -3.43 -7.01
N ALA A 211 6.12 -2.43 -6.13
CA ALA A 211 5.93 -1.04 -6.51
C ALA A 211 7.14 -0.50 -7.28
N PHE A 212 8.36 -0.71 -6.78
CA PHE A 212 9.59 -0.34 -7.47
C PHE A 212 9.78 -1.09 -8.78
N TYR A 213 9.47 -2.39 -8.82
CA TYR A 213 9.49 -3.17 -10.05
C TYR A 213 8.58 -2.58 -11.13
N GLN A 214 7.35 -2.17 -10.78
CA GLN A 214 6.45 -1.54 -11.74
C GLN A 214 6.92 -0.17 -12.20
N ALA A 215 7.53 0.63 -11.32
CA ALA A 215 8.16 1.89 -11.69
C ALA A 215 9.34 1.65 -12.66
N ALA A 216 10.20 0.67 -12.39
CA ALA A 216 11.30 0.27 -13.26
C ALA A 216 10.81 -0.25 -14.63
N VAL A 217 9.70 -0.99 -14.66
CA VAL A 217 9.05 -1.44 -15.91
C VAL A 217 8.61 -0.25 -16.78
N GLU A 218 8.04 0.80 -16.18
CA GLU A 218 7.64 2.00 -16.93
C GLU A 218 8.86 2.83 -17.38
N LEU A 219 9.89 2.98 -16.56
CA LEU A 219 11.13 3.69 -16.89
C LEU A 219 11.87 3.04 -18.06
N THR A 220 11.89 1.70 -18.13
CA THR A 220 12.61 0.94 -19.17
C THR A 220 11.76 0.62 -20.39
N ARG A 221 10.53 1.11 -20.48
CA ARG A 221 9.56 0.68 -21.49
C ARG A 221 9.95 0.99 -22.94
N GLY A 222 10.64 2.09 -23.20
CA GLY A 222 11.10 2.49 -24.55
C GLY A 222 12.40 1.83 -25.00
N GLN A 223 12.99 0.95 -24.19
CA GLN A 223 14.28 0.35 -24.47
C GLN A 223 14.15 -0.94 -25.29
N LYS A 224 15.22 -1.30 -26.01
CA LYS A 224 15.29 -2.57 -26.76
C LYS A 224 15.05 -3.77 -25.82
N PRO A 225 14.35 -4.82 -26.26
CA PRO A 225 14.00 -5.97 -25.42
C PRO A 225 15.21 -6.63 -24.74
N GLU A 226 16.33 -6.75 -25.45
CA GLU A 226 17.58 -7.35 -24.96
C GLU A 226 18.13 -6.52 -23.78
N ARG A 227 18.17 -5.20 -23.93
CA ARG A 227 18.66 -4.28 -22.91
C ARG A 227 17.74 -4.28 -21.69
N ARG A 228 16.44 -4.29 -21.92
CA ARG A 228 15.44 -4.32 -20.88
C ARG A 228 15.44 -5.61 -20.07
N SER A 229 15.74 -6.77 -20.67
CA SER A 229 15.80 -8.06 -19.99
C SER A 229 16.85 -8.07 -18.87
N TYR A 230 17.97 -7.42 -19.11
CA TYR A 230 19.06 -7.27 -18.15
C TYR A 230 18.83 -6.11 -17.16
N GLN A 231 18.39 -4.96 -17.66
CA GLN A 231 18.25 -3.75 -16.81
C GLN A 231 17.25 -3.91 -15.67
N LEU A 232 16.10 -4.55 -15.89
CA LEU A 232 15.10 -4.74 -14.86
C LEU A 232 15.62 -5.50 -13.64
N PRO A 233 16.20 -6.71 -13.77
CA PRO A 233 16.74 -7.40 -12.62
C PRO A 233 17.92 -6.66 -11.98
N ALA A 234 18.79 -6.02 -12.77
CA ALA A 234 19.89 -5.22 -12.23
C ALA A 234 19.39 -4.03 -11.39
N MET A 235 18.34 -3.34 -11.84
CA MET A 235 17.68 -2.28 -11.05
C MET A 235 17.11 -2.83 -9.75
N MET A 236 16.48 -4.01 -9.76
CA MET A 236 15.93 -4.61 -8.54
C MET A 236 17.03 -4.99 -7.55
N VAL A 237 18.16 -5.54 -8.03
CA VAL A 237 19.34 -5.80 -7.17
C VAL A 237 19.84 -4.51 -6.52
N ILE A 238 19.99 -3.42 -7.31
CA ILE A 238 20.47 -2.13 -6.79
C ILE A 238 19.50 -1.58 -5.74
N ILE A 239 18.17 -1.63 -6.00
CA ILE A 239 17.15 -1.17 -5.08
C ILE A 239 17.22 -1.94 -3.76
N THR A 240 17.28 -3.28 -3.81
CA THR A 240 17.36 -4.11 -2.60
C THR A 240 18.66 -3.89 -1.82
N VAL A 241 19.80 -3.72 -2.52
CA VAL A 241 21.06 -3.34 -1.87
C VAL A 241 20.93 -1.98 -1.16
N LEU A 242 20.29 -1.00 -1.79
CA LEU A 242 20.02 0.30 -1.16
C LEU A 242 19.07 0.15 0.04
N GLN A 243 18.05 -0.69 -0.04
CA GLN A 243 17.15 -0.99 1.09
C GLN A 243 17.94 -1.55 2.28
N ILE A 244 18.80 -2.54 2.07
CA ILE A 244 19.60 -3.18 3.13
C ILE A 244 20.60 -2.20 3.74
N PHE A 245 21.35 -1.47 2.92
CA PHE A 245 22.47 -0.62 3.36
C PHE A 245 22.11 0.87 3.51
N GLY A 246 20.92 1.29 3.11
CA GLY A 246 20.42 2.66 3.25
C GLY A 246 19.95 3.02 4.67
N ASN A 247 19.97 2.07 5.58
CA ASN A 247 19.61 2.26 7.00
C ASN A 247 20.71 3.06 7.76
N THR A 248 20.97 4.29 7.31
CA THR A 248 22.04 5.16 7.83
C THR A 248 21.55 6.20 8.83
N SER A 249 20.24 6.41 8.92
CA SER A 249 19.60 7.34 9.83
C SER A 249 18.20 6.84 10.19
N ILE A 250 17.71 7.23 11.37
CA ILE A 250 16.35 6.93 11.83
C ILE A 250 15.24 7.54 10.94
N TYR A 251 15.60 8.42 10.01
CA TYR A 251 14.68 9.12 9.11
C TYR A 251 14.73 8.64 7.66
N THR A 252 15.57 7.66 7.32
CA THR A 252 15.64 7.14 5.95
C THR A 252 14.48 6.23 5.64
N PRO A 253 13.97 6.19 4.38
CA PRO A 253 12.92 5.26 3.95
C PRO A 253 13.28 3.80 4.25
N GLU A 254 14.55 3.44 4.11
CA GLU A 254 15.09 2.10 4.32
C GLU A 254 15.00 1.70 5.79
N THR A 255 15.29 2.63 6.71
CA THR A 255 15.10 2.39 8.16
C THR A 255 13.63 2.15 8.49
N PHE A 256 12.74 2.95 7.91
CA PHE A 256 11.30 2.70 8.07
C PHE A 256 10.88 1.35 7.49
N LEU A 257 11.45 0.94 6.35
CA LEU A 257 11.11 -0.35 5.74
C LEU A 257 11.56 -1.54 6.56
N LEU A 258 12.79 -1.55 7.05
CA LEU A 258 13.37 -2.72 7.69
C LEU A 258 13.11 -2.78 9.20
N MET A 259 13.07 -1.63 9.88
CA MET A 259 13.01 -1.57 11.35
C MET A 259 11.66 -1.10 11.89
N ARG A 260 10.84 -0.40 11.08
CA ARG A 260 9.59 0.24 11.49
C ARG A 260 8.46 0.02 10.48
N THR A 261 8.40 -1.17 9.90
CA THR A 261 7.43 -1.54 8.86
C THR A 261 5.97 -1.25 9.25
N TRP A 262 5.67 -1.32 10.54
CA TRP A 262 4.34 -1.07 11.10
C TRP A 262 3.94 0.40 11.17
N GLN A 263 4.87 1.33 10.93
CA GLN A 263 4.55 2.75 10.93
C GLN A 263 3.98 3.19 9.58
N GLY A 264 2.96 4.05 9.62
CA GLY A 264 2.40 4.64 8.41
C GLY A 264 3.41 5.42 7.58
N LYS A 265 4.47 5.97 8.21
CA LYS A 265 5.61 6.61 7.51
C LYS A 265 6.34 5.62 6.59
N SER A 266 6.49 4.35 7.01
CA SER A 266 7.05 3.29 6.18
C SER A 266 6.19 3.03 4.94
N LEU A 267 4.89 2.85 5.15
CA LEU A 267 3.93 2.65 4.05
C LEU A 267 3.94 3.84 3.08
N PHE A 268 3.99 5.07 3.60
CA PHE A 268 4.05 6.27 2.77
C PHE A 268 5.31 6.29 1.91
N ALA A 269 6.49 6.17 2.53
CA ALA A 269 7.77 6.32 1.83
C ALA A 269 8.05 5.18 0.84
N ASN A 270 7.69 3.94 1.21
CA ASN A 270 8.10 2.74 0.48
C ASN A 270 7.01 2.14 -0.42
N PHE A 271 5.76 2.59 -0.29
CA PHE A 271 4.67 2.11 -1.14
C PHE A 271 3.91 3.24 -1.82
N ILE A 272 3.36 4.20 -1.06
CA ILE A 272 2.54 5.28 -1.63
C ILE A 272 3.36 6.15 -2.57
N LEU A 273 4.54 6.59 -2.14
CA LEU A 273 5.41 7.47 -2.93
C LEU A 273 5.92 6.81 -4.23
N PRO A 274 6.41 5.56 -4.25
CA PRO A 274 6.71 4.84 -5.49
C PRO A 274 5.52 4.73 -6.44
N LEU A 275 4.30 4.54 -5.91
CA LEU A 275 3.08 4.51 -6.73
C LEU A 275 2.71 5.89 -7.31
N VAL A 276 2.97 6.98 -6.58
CA VAL A 276 2.85 8.34 -7.16
C VAL A 276 3.70 8.43 -8.42
N PHE A 277 4.98 8.05 -8.35
CA PHE A 277 5.87 8.09 -9.52
C PHE A 277 5.41 7.16 -10.64
N LEU A 278 4.98 5.94 -10.33
CA LEU A 278 4.40 5.01 -11.31
C LEU A 278 3.24 5.65 -12.08
N LEU A 279 2.31 6.28 -11.35
CA LEU A 279 1.14 6.91 -11.98
C LEU A 279 1.52 8.17 -12.77
N LEU A 280 2.49 8.95 -12.29
CA LEU A 280 3.04 10.09 -13.05
C LEU A 280 3.68 9.64 -14.37
N PHE A 281 4.49 8.58 -14.38
CA PHE A 281 5.05 8.03 -15.63
C PHE A 281 3.96 7.60 -16.61
N ARG A 282 2.87 7.00 -16.12
CA ARG A 282 1.74 6.62 -16.95
C ARG A 282 0.95 7.82 -17.46
N MET A 283 0.79 8.87 -16.65
CA MET A 283 0.18 10.13 -17.07
C MET A 283 0.99 10.82 -18.18
N VAL A 284 2.33 10.80 -18.08
CA VAL A 284 3.21 11.33 -19.15
C VAL A 284 3.03 10.56 -20.45
N ARG A 285 2.86 9.23 -20.38
CA ARG A 285 2.68 8.37 -21.54
C ARG A 285 1.34 8.55 -22.24
N ASP A 286 0.26 8.84 -21.50
CA ASP A 286 -1.08 9.10 -22.01
C ASP A 286 -1.70 8.02 -22.91
N ALA A 287 -1.67 6.81 -22.47
CA ALA A 287 -2.41 5.75 -23.14
C ALA A 287 -3.92 5.91 -22.88
N GLU A 288 -4.69 6.20 -23.92
CA GLU A 288 -6.14 6.44 -23.82
C GLU A 288 -6.88 5.29 -23.12
N ASP A 289 -6.51 4.06 -23.47
CA ASP A 289 -7.09 2.83 -22.94
C ASP A 289 -6.71 2.52 -21.48
N GLU A 290 -5.78 3.28 -20.88
CA GLU A 290 -5.37 3.17 -19.48
C GLU A 290 -5.84 4.34 -18.61
N LYS A 291 -6.45 5.37 -19.20
CA LYS A 291 -6.86 6.59 -18.46
C LYS A 291 -7.80 6.28 -17.31
N ALA A 292 -8.85 5.51 -17.55
CA ALA A 292 -9.84 5.18 -16.52
C ALA A 292 -9.18 4.45 -15.33
N TRP A 293 -8.26 3.53 -15.60
CA TRP A 293 -7.47 2.86 -14.58
C TRP A 293 -6.57 3.84 -13.83
N CYS A 294 -5.83 4.67 -14.55
CA CYS A 294 -4.89 5.62 -13.95
C CYS A 294 -5.60 6.60 -13.00
N PHE A 295 -6.72 7.20 -13.42
CA PHE A 295 -7.49 8.09 -12.55
C PHE A 295 -8.13 7.37 -11.37
N SER A 296 -8.63 6.15 -11.55
CA SER A 296 -9.14 5.32 -10.45
C SER A 296 -8.05 5.03 -9.43
N MET A 297 -6.84 4.66 -9.87
CA MET A 297 -5.69 4.45 -9.00
C MET A 297 -5.27 5.72 -8.26
N LEU A 298 -5.37 6.90 -8.89
CA LEU A 298 -5.11 8.18 -8.23
C LEU A 298 -6.11 8.47 -7.09
N VAL A 299 -7.39 8.17 -7.28
CA VAL A 299 -8.41 8.31 -6.21
C VAL A 299 -8.09 7.37 -5.04
N LEU A 300 -7.82 6.09 -5.33
CA LEU A 300 -7.45 5.11 -4.29
C LEU A 300 -6.15 5.51 -3.57
N LEU A 301 -5.16 6.01 -4.30
CA LEU A 301 -3.90 6.48 -3.75
C LEU A 301 -4.10 7.68 -2.81
N ASN A 302 -4.95 8.64 -3.18
CA ASN A 302 -5.25 9.78 -2.33
C ASN A 302 -5.96 9.37 -1.03
N LEU A 303 -6.87 8.38 -1.08
CA LEU A 303 -7.47 7.81 0.12
C LEU A 303 -6.45 7.05 0.99
N ALA A 304 -5.62 6.22 0.36
CA ALA A 304 -4.56 5.47 1.05
C ALA A 304 -3.45 6.37 1.62
N ALA A 305 -3.27 7.58 1.09
CA ALA A 305 -2.35 8.56 1.66
C ALA A 305 -2.75 8.94 3.09
N GLY A 306 -4.02 9.27 3.34
CA GLY A 306 -4.56 9.55 4.68
C GLY A 306 -4.38 8.37 5.63
N PHE A 307 -4.68 7.17 5.17
CA PHE A 307 -4.48 5.94 5.92
C PHE A 307 -3.05 5.78 6.45
N SER A 308 -2.05 6.22 5.69
CA SER A 308 -0.64 6.05 6.06
C SER A 308 -0.20 7.04 7.14
N THR A 309 -0.33 8.33 6.90
CA THR A 309 0.07 9.39 7.85
C THR A 309 -0.65 10.69 7.54
N SER A 310 -0.91 11.50 8.56
CA SER A 310 -1.61 12.79 8.42
C SER A 310 -0.88 13.81 7.52
N LEU A 311 0.43 13.66 7.32
CA LEU A 311 1.21 14.53 6.42
C LEU A 311 1.11 14.10 4.94
N ALA A 312 0.85 12.82 4.67
CA ALA A 312 0.86 12.28 3.32
C ALA A 312 -0.17 12.94 2.38
N PRO A 313 -1.42 13.24 2.79
CA PRO A 313 -2.38 13.95 1.94
C PRO A 313 -1.86 15.29 1.41
N VAL A 314 -1.12 16.07 2.21
CA VAL A 314 -0.53 17.34 1.79
C VAL A 314 0.54 17.10 0.73
N LEU A 315 1.47 16.19 1.01
CA LEU A 315 2.60 15.90 0.13
C LEU A 315 2.14 15.29 -1.20
N VAL A 316 1.24 14.30 -1.15
CA VAL A 316 0.72 13.63 -2.36
C VAL A 316 -0.04 14.63 -3.23
N THR A 317 -0.94 15.42 -2.65
CA THR A 317 -1.69 16.47 -3.39
C THR A 317 -0.73 17.47 -4.03
N GLY A 318 0.24 17.97 -3.28
CA GLY A 318 1.22 18.94 -3.78
C GLY A 318 2.04 18.39 -4.96
N VAL A 319 2.58 17.18 -4.82
CA VAL A 319 3.37 16.52 -5.88
C VAL A 319 2.52 16.25 -7.12
N LEU A 320 1.30 15.70 -6.95
CA LEU A 320 0.42 15.38 -8.07
C LEU A 320 -0.02 16.63 -8.83
N LEU A 321 -0.40 17.70 -8.14
CA LEU A 321 -0.82 18.95 -8.78
C LEU A 321 0.35 19.61 -9.50
N LEU A 322 1.51 19.75 -8.86
CA LEU A 322 2.68 20.34 -9.50
C LEU A 322 3.10 19.57 -10.75
N ALA A 323 3.22 18.24 -10.63
CA ALA A 323 3.58 17.39 -11.75
C ALA A 323 2.52 17.45 -12.88
N SER A 324 1.22 17.49 -12.54
CA SER A 324 0.16 17.58 -13.54
C SER A 324 0.22 18.89 -14.34
N VAL A 325 0.56 20.01 -13.69
CA VAL A 325 0.79 21.31 -14.36
C VAL A 325 1.98 21.22 -15.30
N MET A 326 3.11 20.64 -14.84
CA MET A 326 4.29 20.45 -15.69
C MET A 326 3.99 19.56 -16.91
N ILE A 327 3.29 18.46 -16.70
CA ILE A 327 2.87 17.56 -17.80
C ILE A 327 1.91 18.29 -18.74
N ALA A 328 0.98 19.10 -18.22
CA ALA A 328 0.04 19.86 -19.02
C ALA A 328 0.73 20.87 -19.94
N ILE A 329 1.77 21.53 -19.45
CA ILE A 329 2.58 22.48 -20.25
C ILE A 329 3.35 21.72 -21.33
N ILE A 330 4.10 20.67 -20.97
CA ILE A 330 4.97 19.91 -21.88
C ILE A 330 4.15 19.18 -22.97
N ARG A 331 3.03 18.55 -22.56
CA ARG A 331 2.16 17.74 -23.44
C ARG A 331 0.98 18.51 -24.01
N LYS A 332 0.87 19.81 -23.74
CA LYS A 332 -0.24 20.71 -24.19
C LYS A 332 -1.63 20.22 -23.75
N ARG A 333 -1.75 19.65 -22.54
CA ARG A 333 -2.99 19.05 -21.99
C ARG A 333 -3.63 19.93 -20.93
N ARG A 334 -4.26 21.02 -21.34
CA ARG A 334 -4.81 22.06 -20.43
C ARG A 334 -5.80 21.53 -19.38
N ARG A 335 -6.51 20.42 -19.64
CA ARG A 335 -7.52 19.85 -18.71
C ARG A 335 -6.93 18.90 -17.67
N LEU A 336 -5.67 18.48 -17.82
CA LEU A 336 -5.04 17.48 -16.93
C LEU A 336 -4.96 17.94 -15.46
N PRO A 337 -4.53 19.18 -15.14
CA PRO A 337 -4.48 19.62 -13.75
C PRO A 337 -5.84 19.60 -13.05
N LEU A 338 -6.91 20.01 -13.76
CA LEU A 338 -8.26 19.94 -13.21
C LEU A 338 -8.71 18.49 -12.95
N ALA A 339 -8.43 17.59 -13.88
CA ALA A 339 -8.75 16.17 -13.70
C ALA A 339 -8.00 15.56 -12.51
N VAL A 340 -6.71 15.90 -12.34
CA VAL A 340 -5.92 15.45 -11.17
C VAL A 340 -6.43 16.08 -9.88
N LEU A 341 -6.77 17.38 -9.89
CA LEU A 341 -7.37 18.07 -8.73
C LEU A 341 -8.64 17.34 -8.24
N LEU A 342 -9.49 16.90 -9.16
CA LEU A 342 -10.69 16.13 -8.80
C LEU A 342 -10.35 14.81 -8.11
N THR A 343 -9.24 14.16 -8.47
CA THR A 343 -8.79 12.95 -7.77
C THR A 343 -8.22 13.23 -6.38
N CYS A 344 -7.83 14.48 -6.09
CA CYS A 344 -7.30 14.90 -4.78
C CYS A 344 -8.42 15.32 -3.80
N ILE A 345 -9.69 15.30 -4.19
CA ILE A 345 -10.81 15.62 -3.29
C ILE A 345 -10.74 14.82 -1.96
N PRO A 346 -10.46 13.50 -1.93
CA PRO A 346 -10.33 12.76 -0.67
C PRO A 346 -9.25 13.35 0.27
N CYS A 347 -8.10 13.73 -0.27
CA CYS A 347 -7.05 14.38 0.53
C CYS A 347 -7.50 15.73 1.08
N MET A 348 -8.22 16.53 0.28
CA MET A 348 -8.74 17.82 0.71
C MET A 348 -9.77 17.66 1.84
N LEU A 349 -10.69 16.69 1.71
CA LEU A 349 -11.66 16.36 2.77
C LEU A 349 -10.95 15.91 4.04
N TYR A 350 -9.94 15.04 3.90
CA TYR A 350 -9.12 14.60 5.02
C TYR A 350 -8.47 15.79 5.75
N LEU A 351 -7.86 16.72 5.01
CA LEU A 351 -7.23 17.91 5.59
C LEU A 351 -8.23 18.82 6.31
N VAL A 352 -9.43 19.01 5.74
CA VAL A 352 -10.50 19.77 6.41
C VAL A 352 -10.91 19.10 7.73
N LEU A 353 -11.06 17.78 7.74
CA LEU A 353 -11.36 17.03 8.97
C LEU A 353 -10.22 17.15 9.99
N LEU A 354 -8.97 16.98 9.55
CA LEU A 354 -7.80 17.11 10.42
C LEU A 354 -7.74 18.48 11.09
N LEU A 355 -7.92 19.57 10.33
CA LEU A 355 -7.91 20.93 10.87
C LEU A 355 -9.06 21.21 11.85
N ARG A 356 -10.18 20.48 11.74
CA ARG A 356 -11.28 20.60 12.71
C ARG A 356 -11.05 19.81 13.99
N MET A 357 -10.17 18.83 13.96
CA MET A 357 -9.86 17.95 15.10
C MET A 357 -8.58 18.38 15.84
N MET A 358 -7.82 19.32 15.31
CA MET A 358 -6.68 19.97 15.96
C MET A 358 -7.15 21.18 16.78
#